data_9682b7b7c33a7dcbf2ed3c892fced863
#
_entry.id   9682b7b7c33a7dcbf2ed3c892fced863
#
_cell.length_a   1.000
_cell.length_b   1.000
_cell.length_c   1.000
_cell.angle_alpha   90.00
_cell.angle_beta   90.00
_cell.angle_gamma   90.00
#
_symmetry.space_group_name_H-M   'P 1'
#
loop_
_entity.id
_entity.type
_entity.pdbx_description
1 polymer ?
#
loop_
_entity_poly.entity_id
_entity_poly.type
_entity_poly.pdbx_seq_one_letter_code
_entity_poly.pdbx_strand_id
1 'polypeptide(L)'
;LLNTVDGEVPSYTWDQASQLQHSFNLGIRKQVRNSTRDQFQEKLREHARGLQLQGHLLTLASQEKQDMLWKSTMFQLKSGTLKFMLNCSIDTLATPANLCRWKYSNCDKCKLCGNKGTTNHMLNCCKVMLDTGRYTWRHNNLVHFIVTNVDKRFTVYSDLPGFEAPGGGTIPPALCVTKPK
;
A
#
# COMPACT_ATOMS: atom_id res chain seq x y z
N LEU A 1 -28.99 13.62 -5.43
CA LEU A 1 -29.09 14.36 -4.16
C LEU A 1 -27.67 14.64 -3.69
N LEU A 2 -27.17 15.84 -4.03
CA LEU A 2 -25.89 16.35 -3.53
C LEU A 2 -26.15 16.92 -2.14
N ASN A 3 -25.86 16.16 -1.10
CA ASN A 3 -25.72 16.73 0.23
C ASN A 3 -24.40 17.51 0.24
N THR A 4 -24.53 18.82 0.17
CA THR A 4 -23.41 19.75 0.38
C THR A 4 -22.96 19.61 1.83
N VAL A 5 -21.75 19.15 2.05
CA VAL A 5 -21.04 19.34 3.31
C VAL A 5 -20.78 20.85 3.33
N ASP A 6 -21.48 21.60 4.22
CA ASP A 6 -21.39 23.05 4.44
C ASP A 6 -22.40 23.96 3.71
N GLY A 7 -23.41 23.46 3.03
CA GLY A 7 -24.52 24.31 2.56
C GLY A 7 -24.20 25.31 1.44
N GLU A 8 -22.97 25.35 0.95
CA GLU A 8 -22.60 26.23 -0.17
C GLU A 8 -22.88 25.56 -1.52
N VAL A 9 -23.78 26.13 -2.28
CA VAL A 9 -23.96 25.79 -3.69
C VAL A 9 -22.68 26.18 -4.43
N PRO A 10 -22.05 25.28 -5.21
CA PRO A 10 -20.87 25.64 -5.97
C PRO A 10 -21.21 26.75 -6.94
N SER A 11 -20.74 27.97 -6.65
CA SER A 11 -20.87 29.12 -7.56
C SER A 11 -19.81 28.99 -8.65
N TYR A 12 -20.25 28.85 -9.90
CA TYR A 12 -19.36 28.97 -11.06
C TYR A 12 -19.10 30.46 -11.33
N THR A 13 -17.86 30.87 -11.28
CA THR A 13 -17.47 32.20 -11.79
C THR A 13 -17.48 32.17 -13.33
N TRP A 14 -17.83 33.30 -13.94
CA TRP A 14 -17.92 33.43 -15.39
C TRP A 14 -16.62 33.08 -16.13
N ASP A 15 -15.48 33.27 -15.49
CA ASP A 15 -14.16 32.93 -16.02
C ASP A 15 -13.92 31.41 -16.15
N GLN A 16 -14.49 30.61 -15.25
CA GLN A 16 -14.45 29.15 -15.37
C GLN A 16 -15.33 28.64 -16.51
N ALA A 17 -16.42 29.30 -16.79
CA ALA A 17 -17.28 28.98 -17.92
C ALA A 17 -16.63 29.30 -19.28
N SER A 18 -15.78 30.34 -19.37
CA SER A 18 -15.06 30.69 -20.58
C SER A 18 -13.93 29.70 -20.93
N GLN A 19 -13.28 29.12 -19.93
CA GLN A 19 -12.29 28.03 -20.16
C GLN A 19 -12.95 26.74 -20.71
N LEU A 20 -14.23 26.52 -20.45
CA LEU A 20 -14.99 25.40 -20.97
C LEU A 20 -15.33 25.53 -22.47
N GLN A 21 -15.26 26.72 -23.03
CA GLN A 21 -15.54 26.96 -24.46
C GLN A 21 -14.44 26.45 -25.42
N HIS A 22 -13.23 26.20 -24.93
CA HIS A 22 -12.10 25.83 -25.78
C HIS A 22 -12.01 24.33 -26.17
N SER A 23 -12.83 23.46 -25.63
CA SER A 23 -12.86 22.06 -26.08
C SER A 23 -14.04 21.79 -27.00
N PHE A 24 -13.83 21.94 -28.27
CA PHE A 24 -14.84 21.94 -29.35
C PHE A 24 -15.66 20.63 -29.50
N ASN A 25 -15.38 19.56 -28.79
CA ASN A 25 -16.00 18.24 -29.05
C ASN A 25 -16.86 17.67 -27.91
N LEU A 26 -17.03 18.38 -26.79
CA LEU A 26 -17.85 17.89 -25.69
C LEU A 26 -18.98 18.88 -25.40
N GLY A 27 -20.23 18.39 -25.44
CA GLY A 27 -21.37 19.22 -25.05
C GLY A 27 -21.21 19.82 -23.65
N ILE A 28 -21.61 21.07 -23.46
CA ILE A 28 -21.44 21.86 -22.21
C ILE A 28 -21.87 21.05 -20.97
N ARG A 29 -22.99 20.31 -21.05
CA ARG A 29 -23.47 19.46 -19.93
C ARG A 29 -22.45 18.40 -19.50
N LYS A 30 -21.69 17.83 -20.46
CA LYS A 30 -20.68 16.82 -20.16
C LYS A 30 -19.44 17.47 -19.54
N GLN A 31 -19.09 18.66 -19.99
CA GLN A 31 -17.96 19.44 -19.43
C GLN A 31 -18.24 19.85 -17.99
N VAL A 32 -19.42 20.44 -17.71
CA VAL A 32 -19.85 20.79 -16.34
C VAL A 32 -19.88 19.57 -15.43
N ARG A 33 -20.43 18.45 -15.88
CA ARG A 33 -20.46 17.20 -15.10
C ARG A 33 -19.05 16.68 -14.79
N ASN A 34 -18.16 16.72 -15.76
CA ASN A 34 -16.77 16.28 -15.57
C ASN A 34 -16.05 17.21 -14.58
N SER A 35 -16.14 18.52 -14.75
CA SER A 35 -15.54 19.51 -13.85
C SER A 35 -16.05 19.36 -12.40
N THR A 36 -17.37 19.24 -12.21
CA THR A 36 -17.95 19.02 -10.88
C THR A 36 -17.47 17.70 -10.27
N ARG A 37 -17.41 16.64 -11.06
CA ARG A 37 -16.89 15.35 -10.60
C ARG A 37 -15.42 15.45 -10.18
N ASP A 38 -14.59 16.14 -10.97
CA ASP A 38 -13.17 16.25 -10.72
C ASP A 38 -12.90 17.10 -9.46
N GLN A 39 -13.64 18.18 -9.26
CA GLN A 39 -13.60 18.98 -8.01
C GLN A 39 -14.04 18.14 -6.79
N PHE A 40 -15.11 17.39 -6.92
CA PHE A 40 -15.55 16.52 -5.84
C PHE A 40 -14.53 15.42 -5.50
N GLN A 41 -13.93 14.80 -6.53
CA GLN A 41 -12.87 13.81 -6.33
C GLN A 41 -11.65 14.41 -5.64
N GLU A 42 -11.25 15.64 -5.96
CA GLU A 42 -10.12 16.28 -5.30
C GLU A 42 -10.42 16.59 -3.83
N LYS A 43 -11.60 17.12 -3.52
CA LYS A 43 -12.02 17.30 -2.11
C LYS A 43 -12.02 15.97 -1.34
N LEU A 44 -12.46 14.87 -1.96
CA LEU A 44 -12.39 13.53 -1.34
C LEU A 44 -10.95 13.08 -1.11
N ARG A 45 -10.04 13.34 -2.06
CA ARG A 45 -8.61 13.00 -1.91
C ARG A 45 -7.96 13.80 -0.79
N GLU A 46 -8.24 15.09 -0.70
CA GLU A 46 -7.74 15.96 0.37
C GLU A 46 -8.23 15.50 1.73
N HIS A 47 -9.53 15.21 1.85
CA HIS A 47 -10.09 14.65 3.07
C HIS A 47 -9.42 13.31 3.44
N ALA A 48 -9.28 12.42 2.47
CA ALA A 48 -8.68 11.10 2.69
C ALA A 48 -7.18 11.18 3.07
N ARG A 49 -6.43 12.16 2.54
CA ARG A 49 -5.02 12.41 2.96
C ARG A 49 -4.92 12.83 4.43
N GLY A 50 -5.93 13.52 4.96
CA GLY A 50 -6.00 13.91 6.38
C GLY A 50 -6.35 12.77 7.34
N LEU A 51 -6.77 11.62 6.86
CA LEU A 51 -7.13 10.48 7.72
C LEU A 51 -5.88 9.82 8.32
N GLN A 52 -5.94 9.51 9.62
CA GLN A 52 -4.80 8.96 10.36
C GLN A 52 -4.24 7.65 9.81
N LEU A 53 -5.09 6.78 9.27
CA LEU A 53 -4.69 5.45 8.79
C LEU A 53 -4.47 5.45 7.28
N GLN A 54 -5.41 5.99 6.53
CA GLN A 54 -5.40 5.95 5.06
C GLN A 54 -4.55 7.05 4.44
N GLY A 55 -4.37 8.18 5.12
CA GLY A 55 -3.66 9.35 4.59
C GLY A 55 -2.22 9.06 4.21
N HIS A 56 -1.51 8.28 5.01
CA HIS A 56 -0.13 7.89 4.71
C HIS A 56 -0.02 7.10 3.40
N LEU A 57 -0.89 6.11 3.19
CA LEU A 57 -0.89 5.33 1.94
C LEU A 57 -1.15 6.21 0.72
N LEU A 58 -2.13 7.14 0.82
CA LEU A 58 -2.47 8.04 -0.27
C LEU A 58 -1.34 9.03 -0.59
N THR A 59 -0.60 9.47 0.43
CA THR A 59 0.58 10.32 0.25
C THR A 59 1.68 9.56 -0.50
N LEU A 60 1.99 8.34 -0.09
CA LEU A 60 2.97 7.49 -0.78
C LEU A 60 2.52 7.17 -2.21
N ALA A 61 1.27 6.79 -2.42
CA ALA A 61 0.74 6.48 -3.74
C ALA A 61 0.74 7.68 -4.72
N SER A 62 0.75 8.91 -4.20
CA SER A 62 0.86 10.10 -5.05
C SER A 62 2.27 10.40 -5.53
N GLN A 63 3.29 9.86 -4.86
CA GLN A 63 4.70 10.07 -5.18
C GLN A 63 5.25 9.04 -6.18
N GLU A 64 4.64 7.87 -6.23
CA GLU A 64 5.08 6.77 -7.09
C GLU A 64 4.31 6.73 -8.42
N LYS A 65 5.00 6.44 -9.51
CA LYS A 65 4.33 6.09 -10.77
C LYS A 65 3.54 4.81 -10.56
N GLN A 66 2.23 4.89 -10.73
CA GLN A 66 1.37 3.72 -10.60
C GLN A 66 1.71 2.69 -11.68
N ASP A 67 2.34 1.60 -11.29
CA ASP A 67 2.59 0.48 -12.18
C ASP A 67 1.28 -0.30 -12.41
N MET A 68 0.89 -0.44 -13.67
CA MET A 68 -0.31 -1.16 -14.08
C MET A 68 -0.24 -2.67 -13.80
N LEU A 69 0.97 -3.23 -13.64
CA LEU A 69 1.17 -4.64 -13.27
C LEU A 69 0.51 -4.98 -11.93
N TRP A 70 0.47 -4.04 -10.99
CA TRP A 70 -0.19 -4.22 -9.71
C TRP A 70 -1.67 -4.58 -9.83
N LYS A 71 -2.38 -3.94 -10.77
CA LYS A 71 -3.82 -4.21 -10.97
C LYS A 71 -4.07 -5.65 -11.43
N SER A 72 -3.31 -6.13 -12.43
CA SER A 72 -3.46 -7.50 -12.92
C SER A 72 -3.14 -8.53 -11.84
N THR A 73 -2.11 -8.30 -11.04
CA THR A 73 -1.71 -9.18 -9.94
C THR A 73 -2.78 -9.24 -8.84
N MET A 74 -3.38 -8.09 -8.47
CA MET A 74 -4.42 -8.05 -7.46
C MET A 74 -5.62 -8.94 -7.79
N PHE A 75 -6.05 -8.97 -9.04
CA PHE A 75 -7.20 -9.78 -9.46
C PHE A 75 -6.91 -11.29 -9.49
N GLN A 76 -5.64 -11.69 -9.45
CA GLN A 76 -5.22 -13.10 -9.40
C GLN A 76 -5.07 -13.61 -7.95
N LEU A 77 -5.07 -12.72 -6.96
CA LEU A 77 -4.92 -13.10 -5.56
C LEU A 77 -6.19 -13.76 -5.01
N LYS A 78 -6.01 -14.77 -4.16
CA LYS A 78 -7.10 -15.32 -3.36
C LYS A 78 -7.74 -14.21 -2.50
N SER A 79 -9.06 -14.22 -2.37
CA SER A 79 -9.82 -13.16 -1.67
C SER A 79 -9.31 -12.89 -0.25
N GLY A 80 -8.92 -13.92 0.49
CA GLY A 80 -8.33 -13.76 1.83
C GLY A 80 -6.99 -13.03 1.83
N THR A 81 -6.12 -13.34 0.86
CA THR A 81 -4.82 -12.66 0.68
C THR A 81 -5.02 -11.21 0.29
N LEU A 82 -5.92 -10.95 -0.67
CA LEU A 82 -6.25 -9.59 -1.09
C LEU A 82 -6.80 -8.76 0.08
N LYS A 83 -7.75 -9.32 0.84
CA LYS A 83 -8.30 -8.66 2.04
C LYS A 83 -7.21 -8.34 3.06
N PHE A 84 -6.31 -9.29 3.33
CA PHE A 84 -5.19 -9.08 4.25
C PHE A 84 -4.28 -7.94 3.75
N MET A 85 -3.89 -7.95 2.48
CA MET A 85 -3.02 -6.93 1.90
C MET A 85 -3.65 -5.55 1.95
N LEU A 86 -4.92 -5.42 1.58
CA LEU A 86 -5.64 -4.14 1.64
C LEU A 86 -5.72 -3.63 3.08
N ASN A 87 -6.14 -4.48 4.03
CA ASN A 87 -6.22 -4.09 5.44
C ASN A 87 -4.84 -3.74 6.02
N CYS A 88 -3.78 -4.43 5.60
CA CYS A 88 -2.42 -4.12 6.00
C CYS A 88 -1.97 -2.75 5.47
N SER A 89 -2.24 -2.47 4.19
CA SER A 89 -1.84 -1.22 3.53
C SER A 89 -2.48 0.02 4.13
N ILE A 90 -3.73 -0.09 4.58
CA ILE A 90 -4.47 1.03 5.21
C ILE A 90 -4.49 0.95 6.75
N ASP A 91 -3.63 0.11 7.33
CA ASP A 91 -3.51 -0.11 8.79
C ASP A 91 -4.84 -0.43 9.50
N THR A 92 -5.70 -1.23 8.86
CA THR A 92 -6.99 -1.67 9.42
C THR A 92 -7.00 -3.17 9.80
N LEU A 93 -5.84 -3.78 9.99
CA LEU A 93 -5.76 -5.13 10.57
C LEU A 93 -6.26 -5.12 12.03
N ALA A 94 -6.88 -6.20 12.47
CA ALA A 94 -7.37 -6.39 13.83
C ALA A 94 -6.20 -6.62 14.81
N THR A 95 -5.28 -5.67 14.88
CA THR A 95 -4.18 -5.67 15.85
C THR A 95 -4.67 -5.18 17.22
N PRO A 96 -3.97 -5.50 18.33
CA PRO A 96 -4.36 -5.02 19.65
C PRO A 96 -4.57 -3.50 19.71
N ALA A 97 -3.69 -2.72 19.08
CA ALA A 97 -3.81 -1.27 19.03
C ALA A 97 -5.05 -0.80 18.26
N ASN A 98 -5.37 -1.44 17.13
CA ASN A 98 -6.56 -1.10 16.34
C ASN A 98 -7.85 -1.55 17.05
N LEU A 99 -7.86 -2.74 17.65
CA LEU A 99 -9.01 -3.22 18.44
C LEU A 99 -9.30 -2.29 19.62
N CYS A 100 -8.27 -1.79 20.29
CA CYS A 100 -8.43 -0.80 21.34
C CYS A 100 -8.97 0.54 20.82
N ARG A 101 -8.43 1.02 19.69
CA ARG A 101 -8.92 2.24 19.01
C ARG A 101 -10.40 2.13 18.61
N TRP A 102 -10.83 0.97 18.15
CA TRP A 102 -12.22 0.70 17.77
C TRP A 102 -13.13 0.34 18.95
N LYS A 103 -12.59 0.38 20.17
CA LYS A 103 -13.31 0.04 21.42
C LYS A 103 -13.80 -1.41 21.50
N TYR A 104 -13.19 -2.33 20.76
CA TYR A 104 -13.42 -3.78 20.91
C TYR A 104 -12.56 -4.42 21.99
N SER A 105 -11.53 -3.73 22.47
CA SER A 105 -10.62 -4.19 23.52
C SER A 105 -10.17 -3.01 24.37
N ASN A 106 -9.91 -3.25 25.66
CA ASN A 106 -9.35 -2.26 26.57
C ASN A 106 -7.81 -2.32 26.63
N CYS A 107 -7.19 -3.22 25.90
CA CYS A 107 -5.74 -3.44 25.91
C CYS A 107 -5.18 -3.31 24.50
N ASP A 108 -4.22 -2.40 24.34
CA ASP A 108 -3.51 -2.17 23.08
C ASP A 108 -2.16 -2.88 23.00
N LYS A 109 -1.81 -3.71 23.99
CA LYS A 109 -0.51 -4.35 24.13
C LYS A 109 -0.39 -5.65 23.33
N CYS A 110 0.78 -5.88 22.78
CA CYS A 110 1.16 -7.15 22.17
C CYS A 110 1.17 -8.26 23.23
N LYS A 111 0.47 -9.35 22.98
CA LYS A 111 0.39 -10.50 23.90
C LYS A 111 1.73 -11.23 24.10
N LEU A 112 2.70 -11.04 23.21
CA LEU A 112 4.00 -11.71 23.27
C LEU A 112 5.02 -10.93 24.09
N CYS A 113 5.14 -9.61 23.85
CA CYS A 113 6.22 -8.80 24.44
C CYS A 113 5.72 -7.66 25.34
N GLY A 114 4.41 -7.42 25.44
CA GLY A 114 3.83 -6.35 26.26
C GLY A 114 3.91 -4.95 25.64
N ASN A 115 4.65 -4.74 24.57
CA ASN A 115 4.73 -3.45 23.88
C ASN A 115 3.43 -3.14 23.12
N LYS A 116 3.26 -1.90 22.67
CA LYS A 116 2.09 -1.50 21.88
C LYS A 116 1.96 -2.35 20.62
N GLY A 117 0.83 -3.04 20.46
CA GLY A 117 0.57 -4.00 19.39
C GLY A 117 0.06 -3.35 18.11
N THR A 118 0.85 -2.45 17.49
CA THR A 118 0.56 -1.86 16.18
C THR A 118 0.82 -2.85 15.06
N THR A 119 0.30 -2.58 13.86
CA THR A 119 0.57 -3.40 12.67
C THR A 119 2.06 -3.51 12.38
N ASN A 120 2.78 -2.39 12.41
CA ASN A 120 4.23 -2.41 12.22
C ASN A 120 4.97 -3.22 13.29
N HIS A 121 4.57 -3.08 14.57
CA HIS A 121 5.15 -3.87 15.65
C HIS A 121 4.95 -5.37 15.42
N MET A 122 3.73 -5.78 15.08
CA MET A 122 3.40 -7.20 14.86
C MET A 122 4.12 -7.79 13.64
N LEU A 123 4.34 -6.99 12.60
CA LEU A 123 4.96 -7.47 11.37
C LEU A 123 6.49 -7.42 11.39
N ASN A 124 7.09 -6.44 12.08
CA ASN A 124 8.51 -6.14 11.90
C ASN A 124 9.31 -5.93 13.19
N CYS A 125 8.68 -5.54 14.30
CA CYS A 125 9.40 -4.98 15.45
C CYS A 125 9.20 -5.76 16.76
N CYS A 126 8.52 -6.89 16.76
CA CYS A 126 8.32 -7.67 17.98
C CYS A 126 9.58 -8.48 18.32
N LYS A 127 10.25 -8.12 19.43
CA LYS A 127 11.48 -8.79 19.88
C LYS A 127 11.28 -10.31 20.05
N VAL A 128 10.19 -10.73 20.68
CA VAL A 128 9.90 -12.15 20.87
C VAL A 128 9.73 -12.89 19.54
N MET A 129 9.13 -12.25 18.53
CA MET A 129 9.01 -12.86 17.21
C MET A 129 10.36 -12.91 16.47
N LEU A 130 11.25 -11.95 16.73
CA LEU A 130 12.62 -11.96 16.23
C LEU A 130 13.41 -13.10 16.87
N ASP A 131 13.40 -13.18 18.21
CA ASP A 131 14.15 -14.16 18.99
C ASP A 131 13.68 -15.61 18.70
N THR A 132 12.40 -15.80 18.39
CA THR A 132 11.82 -17.10 17.99
C THR A 132 12.02 -17.45 16.51
N GLY A 133 12.75 -16.64 15.75
CA GLY A 133 13.08 -16.89 14.35
C GLY A 133 11.91 -16.77 13.36
N ARG A 134 10.75 -16.24 13.77
CA ARG A 134 9.57 -16.11 12.89
C ARG A 134 9.80 -15.14 11.72
N TYR A 135 10.57 -14.09 11.95
CA TYR A 135 10.93 -13.15 10.89
C TYR A 135 11.96 -13.75 9.93
N THR A 136 12.94 -14.49 10.46
CA THR A 136 13.92 -15.24 9.66
C THR A 136 13.21 -16.27 8.79
N TRP A 137 12.28 -17.04 9.36
CA TRP A 137 11.49 -18.00 8.59
C TRP A 137 10.71 -17.32 7.44
N ARG A 138 10.04 -16.20 7.72
CA ARG A 138 9.30 -15.43 6.70
C ARG A 138 10.23 -14.91 5.62
N HIS A 139 11.38 -14.35 6.01
CA HIS A 139 12.40 -13.87 5.07
C HIS A 139 12.87 -15.00 4.17
N ASN A 140 13.30 -16.11 4.75
CA ASN A 140 13.84 -17.25 4.00
C ASN A 140 12.82 -17.85 3.02
N ASN A 141 11.53 -17.94 3.41
CA ASN A 141 10.48 -18.39 2.50
C ASN A 141 10.29 -17.41 1.32
N LEU A 142 10.34 -16.12 1.56
CA LEU A 142 10.22 -15.12 0.50
C LEU A 142 11.42 -15.18 -0.45
N VAL A 143 12.63 -15.24 0.09
CA VAL A 143 13.86 -15.34 -0.71
C VAL A 143 13.85 -16.63 -1.51
N HIS A 144 13.51 -17.77 -0.91
CA HIS A 144 13.39 -19.06 -1.61
C HIS A 144 12.36 -18.98 -2.75
N PHE A 145 11.19 -18.38 -2.50
CA PHE A 145 10.19 -18.18 -3.55
C PHE A 145 10.73 -17.34 -4.71
N ILE A 146 11.41 -16.23 -4.43
CA ILE A 146 11.99 -15.38 -5.47
C ILE A 146 13.03 -16.16 -6.27
N VAL A 147 13.98 -16.80 -5.60
CA VAL A 147 15.07 -17.54 -6.24
C VAL A 147 14.56 -18.66 -7.14
N THR A 148 13.52 -19.38 -6.71
CA THR A 148 12.94 -20.48 -7.49
C THR A 148 12.09 -20.02 -8.67
N ASN A 149 11.60 -18.77 -8.66
CA ASN A 149 10.72 -18.23 -9.71
C ASN A 149 11.42 -17.21 -10.63
N VAL A 150 12.66 -16.83 -10.35
CA VAL A 150 13.43 -15.98 -11.27
C VAL A 150 13.75 -16.75 -12.55
N ASP A 151 13.68 -16.05 -13.67
CA ASP A 151 14.01 -16.60 -15.00
C ASP A 151 15.44 -17.21 -14.99
N LYS A 152 15.57 -18.42 -15.48
CA LYS A 152 16.83 -19.19 -15.54
C LYS A 152 17.96 -18.49 -16.29
N ARG A 153 17.66 -17.42 -17.02
CA ARG A 153 18.67 -16.55 -17.67
C ARG A 153 19.45 -15.71 -16.66
N PHE A 154 18.98 -15.58 -15.43
CA PHE A 154 19.64 -14.83 -14.40
C PHE A 154 20.32 -15.76 -13.40
N THR A 155 21.53 -15.40 -12.97
CA THR A 155 22.18 -16.08 -11.85
C THR A 155 21.78 -15.36 -10.56
N VAL A 156 21.26 -16.10 -9.60
CA VAL A 156 20.78 -15.56 -8.32
C VAL A 156 21.66 -16.09 -7.20
N TYR A 157 22.11 -15.17 -6.36
CA TYR A 157 22.83 -15.47 -5.14
C TYR A 157 22.04 -14.98 -3.94
N SER A 158 22.03 -15.73 -2.86
CA SER A 158 21.36 -15.36 -1.63
C SER A 158 22.11 -15.92 -0.41
N ASP A 159 21.70 -15.50 0.77
CA ASP A 159 22.15 -16.03 2.05
C ASP A 159 21.55 -17.40 2.41
N LEU A 160 20.74 -17.96 1.52
CA LEU A 160 20.17 -19.29 1.71
C LEU A 160 21.15 -20.38 1.28
N PRO A 161 21.22 -21.53 1.99
CA PRO A 161 22.02 -22.69 1.60
C PRO A 161 21.73 -23.13 0.18
N GLY A 162 22.79 -23.34 -0.62
CA GLY A 162 22.69 -23.75 -2.02
C GLY A 162 22.59 -22.62 -3.04
N PHE A 163 22.54 -21.37 -2.60
CA PHE A 163 22.53 -20.16 -3.45
C PHE A 163 23.68 -19.20 -3.15
N GLU A 164 24.76 -19.72 -2.58
CA GLU A 164 25.93 -18.95 -2.17
C GLU A 164 26.79 -18.52 -3.38
N ALA A 165 27.41 -17.34 -3.29
CA ALA A 165 28.30 -16.88 -4.34
C ALA A 165 29.58 -17.73 -4.40
N PRO A 166 30.09 -18.07 -5.60
CA PRO A 166 31.36 -18.77 -5.74
C PRO A 166 32.49 -17.90 -5.15
N GLY A 167 33.26 -18.46 -4.21
CA GLY A 167 34.41 -17.78 -3.57
C GLY A 167 34.17 -17.26 -2.15
N GLY A 168 33.02 -17.56 -1.52
CA GLY A 168 32.79 -17.28 -0.08
C GLY A 168 32.76 -15.80 0.29
N GLY A 169 32.54 -14.91 -0.69
CA GLY A 169 32.36 -13.48 -0.44
C GLY A 169 31.10 -13.20 0.35
N THR A 170 31.17 -12.24 1.28
CA THR A 170 29.99 -11.77 2.01
C THR A 170 28.96 -11.23 1.02
N ILE A 171 27.88 -11.96 0.80
CA ILE A 171 26.77 -11.49 -0.01
C ILE A 171 26.10 -10.36 0.77
N PRO A 172 25.80 -9.19 0.15
CA PRO A 172 25.01 -8.17 0.80
C PRO A 172 23.66 -8.79 1.21
N PRO A 173 23.08 -8.38 2.35
CA PRO A 173 21.95 -9.06 2.93
C PRO A 173 20.80 -9.21 1.92
N ALA A 174 20.37 -10.42 1.75
CA ALA A 174 19.17 -10.95 1.16
C ALA A 174 19.27 -11.48 -0.28
N LEU A 175 19.56 -10.72 -1.30
CA LEU A 175 19.41 -11.22 -2.68
C LEU A 175 20.26 -10.42 -3.69
N CYS A 176 21.04 -11.10 -4.49
CA CYS A 176 21.75 -10.52 -5.62
C CYS A 176 21.36 -11.22 -6.91
N VAL A 177 20.90 -10.47 -7.91
CA VAL A 177 20.55 -10.97 -9.24
C VAL A 177 21.50 -10.38 -10.25
N THR A 178 22.28 -11.23 -10.94
CA THR A 178 23.20 -10.80 -11.98
C THR A 178 22.68 -11.15 -13.36
N LYS A 179 22.84 -10.23 -14.32
CA LYS A 179 22.56 -10.52 -15.74
C LYS A 179 23.58 -11.54 -16.26
N PRO A 180 23.19 -12.44 -17.18
CA PRO A 180 24.16 -13.28 -17.87
C PRO A 180 25.15 -12.40 -18.63
N LYS A 181 26.42 -12.80 -18.61
CA LYS A 181 27.46 -12.19 -19.43
C LYS A 181 27.23 -12.50 -20.91
#